data_94e527535041cfcf4cd8ed60d4589db9
#
_entry.id   94e527535041cfcf4cd8ed60d4589db9
#
_cell.length_a   1.000
_cell.length_b   1.000
_cell.length_c   1.000
_cell.angle_alpha   90.00
_cell.angle_beta   90.00
_cell.angle_gamma   90.00
#
_symmetry.space_group_name_H-M   'P 1'
#
loop_
_entity.id
_entity.type
_entity.pdbx_description
1 polymer ?
#
loop_
_entity_poly.entity_id
_entity_poly.type
_entity_poly.pdbx_seq_one_letter_code
_entity_poly.pdbx_strand_id
1 'polypeptide(L)'
;MVTLEAKPTFERLKPDKKQQFIEAAFEEFALHSFQEASLNRLIKKLGIAKGSIYQYFDDKQALYFYLKEYAIAQKRKFMQTAMTTTPDNFWDWLENLFHQGLAFDAQYPVMNRFLYRYSQEKMIPEVAKNMARYDQEAVDFFSSIITQQQEQGRLKKDLDATVMARLIIQISKTLLETLVPAEKDTNPLGPVIQANEVEYIQALRQLIDILKSGMEKN
;
A
#
# COMPACT_ATOMS: atom_id res chain seq x y z
N MET A 1 -5.13 -23.01 -3.70
CA MET A 1 -5.50 -21.58 -3.55
C MET A 1 -5.85 -21.39 -2.08
N VAL A 2 -4.96 -20.83 -1.28
CA VAL A 2 -5.26 -20.53 0.13
C VAL A 2 -6.24 -19.36 0.11
N THR A 3 -7.48 -19.62 0.42
CA THR A 3 -8.50 -18.58 0.61
C THR A 3 -8.08 -17.75 1.82
N LEU A 4 -7.67 -16.52 1.57
CA LEU A 4 -7.26 -15.53 2.59
C LEU A 4 -8.48 -14.91 3.26
N GLU A 5 -9.50 -15.72 3.51
CA GLU A 5 -10.78 -15.26 4.03
C GLU A 5 -10.86 -15.50 5.52
N ALA A 6 -11.34 -14.49 6.23
CA ALA A 6 -11.77 -14.68 7.59
C ALA A 6 -12.92 -15.70 7.64
N LYS A 7 -13.00 -16.49 8.71
CA LYS A 7 -14.08 -17.45 8.89
C LYS A 7 -15.44 -16.74 9.03
N PRO A 8 -16.56 -17.41 8.69
CA PRO A 8 -17.89 -16.81 8.80
C PRO A 8 -18.22 -16.27 10.19
N THR A 9 -17.62 -16.84 11.25
CA THR A 9 -17.74 -16.34 12.62
C THR A 9 -17.17 -14.94 12.80
N PHE A 10 -16.05 -14.61 12.14
CA PHE A 10 -15.47 -13.27 12.14
C PHE A 10 -16.34 -12.28 11.37
N GLU A 11 -16.84 -12.71 10.21
CA GLU A 11 -17.69 -11.86 9.36
C GLU A 11 -19.01 -11.49 10.03
N ARG A 12 -19.52 -12.35 10.94
CA ARG A 12 -20.75 -12.12 11.72
C ARG A 12 -20.53 -11.30 12.99
N LEU A 13 -19.30 -10.89 13.31
CA LEU A 13 -19.07 -10.00 14.46
C LEU A 13 -19.82 -8.67 14.26
N LYS A 14 -20.26 -8.10 15.37
CA LYS A 14 -20.79 -6.73 15.36
C LYS A 14 -19.72 -5.78 14.79
N PRO A 15 -20.10 -4.78 13.99
CA PRO A 15 -19.14 -3.88 13.32
C PRO A 15 -18.07 -3.32 14.26
N ASP A 16 -18.48 -2.82 15.44
CA ASP A 16 -17.55 -2.24 16.41
C ASP A 16 -16.52 -3.25 16.93
N LYS A 17 -16.96 -4.51 17.20
CA LYS A 17 -16.04 -5.56 17.65
C LYS A 17 -15.08 -5.99 16.53
N LYS A 18 -15.57 -6.05 15.31
CA LYS A 18 -14.74 -6.37 14.14
C LYS A 18 -13.69 -5.29 13.93
N GLN A 19 -14.08 -4.02 14.01
CA GLN A 19 -13.18 -2.88 13.86
C GLN A 19 -12.12 -2.87 14.97
N GLN A 20 -12.50 -3.02 16.24
CA GLN A 20 -11.56 -3.11 17.35
C GLN A 20 -10.54 -4.25 17.18
N PHE A 21 -11.01 -5.41 16.69
CA PHE A 21 -10.12 -6.54 16.40
C PHE A 21 -9.11 -6.20 15.30
N ILE A 22 -9.57 -5.62 14.20
CA ILE A 22 -8.73 -5.24 13.05
C ILE A 22 -7.69 -4.20 13.48
N GLU A 23 -8.09 -3.17 14.23
CA GLU A 23 -7.18 -2.13 14.73
C GLU A 23 -6.10 -2.71 15.65
N ALA A 24 -6.51 -3.52 16.65
CA ALA A 24 -5.55 -4.16 17.55
C ALA A 24 -4.58 -5.11 16.82
N ALA A 25 -5.07 -5.81 15.79
CA ALA A 25 -4.23 -6.69 14.97
C ALA A 25 -3.26 -5.89 14.11
N PHE A 26 -3.69 -4.78 13.49
CA PHE A 26 -2.78 -3.88 12.79
C PHE A 26 -1.67 -3.35 13.68
N GLU A 27 -2.00 -2.91 14.90
CA GLU A 27 -0.99 -2.42 15.84
C GLU A 27 0.03 -3.51 16.21
N GLU A 28 -0.43 -4.75 16.46
CA GLU A 28 0.46 -5.86 16.78
C GLU A 28 1.46 -6.12 15.65
N PHE A 29 1.00 -6.19 14.40
CA PHE A 29 1.85 -6.45 13.24
C PHE A 29 2.57 -5.20 12.70
N ALA A 30 2.16 -4.00 13.06
CA ALA A 30 2.89 -2.77 12.78
C ALA A 30 4.09 -2.61 13.72
N LEU A 31 3.97 -3.08 14.97
CA LEU A 31 5.02 -3.01 15.99
C LEU A 31 6.04 -4.16 15.88
N HIS A 32 5.60 -5.33 15.44
CA HIS A 32 6.39 -6.55 15.46
C HIS A 32 6.46 -7.18 14.07
N SER A 33 7.61 -7.80 13.73
CA SER A 33 7.73 -8.64 12.53
C SER A 33 6.72 -9.79 12.57
N PHE A 34 6.46 -10.42 11.42
CA PHE A 34 5.58 -11.58 11.39
C PHE A 34 6.00 -12.65 12.39
N GLN A 35 7.31 -12.89 12.54
CA GLN A 35 7.81 -13.91 13.48
C GLN A 35 7.55 -13.53 14.94
N GLU A 36 7.80 -12.28 15.32
CA GLU A 36 7.70 -11.75 16.69
C GLU A 36 6.27 -11.43 17.12
N ALA A 37 5.37 -11.17 16.16
CA ALA A 37 3.97 -10.90 16.44
C ALA A 37 3.28 -12.05 17.16
N SER A 38 2.51 -11.73 18.21
CA SER A 38 1.95 -12.70 19.15
C SER A 38 0.43 -12.64 19.22
N LEU A 39 -0.22 -13.72 18.79
CA LEU A 39 -1.67 -13.87 18.96
C LEU A 39 -2.09 -13.82 20.45
N ASN A 40 -1.20 -14.24 21.38
CA ASN A 40 -1.49 -14.15 22.80
C ASN A 40 -1.52 -12.71 23.31
N ARG A 41 -0.62 -11.82 22.82
CA ARG A 41 -0.68 -10.38 23.13
C ARG A 41 -1.98 -9.76 22.60
N LEU A 42 -2.34 -10.09 21.35
CA LEU A 42 -3.58 -9.64 20.73
C LEU A 42 -4.83 -10.08 21.53
N ILE A 43 -4.91 -11.35 21.91
CA ILE A 43 -5.98 -11.92 22.72
C ILE A 43 -6.11 -11.17 24.06
N LYS A 44 -4.97 -10.95 24.73
CA LYS A 44 -4.93 -10.23 26.01
C LYS A 44 -5.40 -8.79 25.87
N LYS A 45 -4.95 -8.09 24.80
CA LYS A 45 -5.35 -6.71 24.50
C LYS A 45 -6.85 -6.59 24.24
N LEU A 46 -7.42 -7.54 23.52
CA LEU A 46 -8.85 -7.58 23.18
C LEU A 46 -9.75 -8.10 24.30
N GLY A 47 -9.19 -8.71 25.35
CA GLY A 47 -9.98 -9.33 26.42
C GLY A 47 -10.84 -10.50 25.96
N ILE A 48 -10.44 -11.22 24.89
CA ILE A 48 -11.19 -12.35 24.34
C ILE A 48 -10.61 -13.69 24.78
N ALA A 49 -11.42 -14.76 24.72
CA ALA A 49 -10.93 -16.10 25.00
C ALA A 49 -9.91 -16.57 23.94
N LYS A 50 -8.89 -17.35 24.35
CA LYS A 50 -7.84 -17.86 23.47
C LYS A 50 -8.40 -18.60 22.25
N GLY A 51 -9.47 -19.38 22.44
CA GLY A 51 -10.11 -20.11 21.35
C GLY A 51 -10.82 -19.21 20.31
N SER A 52 -11.18 -17.98 20.67
CA SER A 52 -11.92 -17.08 19.78
C SER A 52 -11.13 -16.74 18.52
N ILE A 53 -9.81 -16.54 18.62
CA ILE A 53 -9.00 -16.16 17.47
C ILE A 53 -8.97 -17.27 16.41
N TYR A 54 -8.96 -18.54 16.84
CA TYR A 54 -8.98 -19.71 15.95
C TYR A 54 -10.40 -19.99 15.38
N GLN A 55 -11.45 -19.39 15.98
CA GLN A 55 -12.77 -19.35 15.36
C GLN A 55 -12.87 -18.30 14.26
N TYR A 56 -11.95 -17.31 14.24
CA TYR A 56 -11.91 -16.22 13.26
C TYR A 56 -10.92 -16.51 12.12
N PHE A 57 -9.75 -17.05 12.43
CA PHE A 57 -8.68 -17.34 11.49
C PHE A 57 -8.06 -18.71 11.78
N ASP A 58 -7.56 -19.40 10.76
CA ASP A 58 -6.94 -20.71 10.94
C ASP A 58 -5.63 -20.62 11.76
N ASP A 59 -4.85 -19.60 11.48
CA ASP A 59 -3.57 -19.35 12.12
C ASP A 59 -3.16 -17.86 12.05
N LYS A 60 -1.96 -17.56 12.54
CA LYS A 60 -1.36 -16.22 12.50
C LYS A 60 -1.15 -15.74 11.05
N GLN A 61 -0.82 -16.65 10.15
CA GLN A 61 -0.56 -16.34 8.75
C GLN A 61 -1.85 -15.93 8.03
N ALA A 62 -2.95 -16.64 8.26
CA ALA A 62 -4.26 -16.29 7.72
C ALA A 62 -4.70 -14.87 8.15
N LEU A 63 -4.54 -14.54 9.43
CA LEU A 63 -4.81 -13.19 9.94
C LEU A 63 -3.89 -12.15 9.27
N TYR A 64 -2.60 -12.43 9.17
CA TYR A 64 -1.62 -11.50 8.58
C TYR A 64 -1.95 -11.15 7.13
N PHE A 65 -2.29 -12.13 6.32
CA PHE A 65 -2.68 -11.91 4.94
C PHE A 65 -4.07 -11.27 4.81
N TYR A 66 -5.01 -11.60 5.68
CA TYR A 66 -6.30 -10.91 5.74
C TYR A 66 -6.11 -9.40 5.98
N LEU A 67 -5.28 -9.02 6.96
CA LEU A 67 -4.98 -7.60 7.24
C LEU A 67 -4.37 -6.90 6.04
N LYS A 68 -3.47 -7.57 5.33
CA LYS A 68 -2.86 -7.03 4.11
C LYS A 68 -3.89 -6.78 3.02
N GLU A 69 -4.77 -7.75 2.74
CA GLU A 69 -5.82 -7.55 1.73
C GLU A 69 -6.81 -6.46 2.17
N TYR A 70 -7.15 -6.42 3.45
CA TYR A 70 -7.98 -5.36 4.03
C TYR A 70 -7.35 -3.97 3.83
N ALA A 71 -6.07 -3.80 4.17
CA ALA A 71 -5.36 -2.53 4.02
C ALA A 71 -5.32 -2.06 2.55
N ILE A 72 -5.03 -2.97 1.63
CA ILE A 72 -5.01 -2.67 0.19
C ILE A 72 -6.41 -2.28 -0.32
N ALA A 73 -7.44 -2.99 0.13
CA ALA A 73 -8.83 -2.65 -0.23
C ALA A 73 -9.21 -1.26 0.28
N GLN A 74 -8.83 -0.89 1.51
CA GLN A 74 -9.06 0.45 2.05
C GLN A 74 -8.30 1.52 1.24
N LYS A 75 -7.02 1.28 0.91
CA LYS A 75 -6.22 2.20 0.10
C LYS A 75 -6.81 2.39 -1.30
N ARG A 76 -7.19 1.30 -1.97
CA ARG A 76 -7.87 1.36 -3.28
C ARG A 76 -9.19 2.14 -3.22
N LYS A 77 -10.01 1.90 -2.19
CA LYS A 77 -11.26 2.63 -1.98
C LYS A 77 -11.02 4.12 -1.79
N PHE A 78 -10.02 4.48 -0.98
CA PHE A 78 -9.64 5.88 -0.74
C PHE A 78 -9.20 6.58 -2.03
N MET A 79 -8.40 5.90 -2.84
CA MET A 79 -7.85 6.42 -4.08
C MET A 79 -8.77 6.21 -5.30
N GLN A 80 -9.96 5.64 -5.12
CA GLN A 80 -10.82 5.19 -6.21
C GLN A 80 -11.09 6.28 -7.25
N THR A 81 -11.42 7.50 -6.82
CA THR A 81 -11.70 8.61 -7.73
C THR A 81 -10.49 8.93 -8.61
N ALA A 82 -9.29 9.02 -8.03
CA ALA A 82 -8.08 9.28 -8.80
C ALA A 82 -7.74 8.13 -9.75
N MET A 83 -7.99 6.88 -9.35
CA MET A 83 -7.68 5.70 -10.17
C MET A 83 -8.67 5.45 -11.32
N THR A 84 -9.93 5.87 -11.19
CA THR A 84 -10.98 5.62 -12.20
C THR A 84 -11.19 6.78 -13.16
N THR A 85 -10.65 7.96 -12.88
CA THR A 85 -10.75 9.13 -13.76
C THR A 85 -9.76 8.98 -14.92
N THR A 86 -10.26 9.00 -16.14
CA THR A 86 -9.40 9.12 -17.33
C THR A 86 -8.78 10.51 -17.35
N PRO A 87 -7.44 10.65 -17.35
CA PRO A 87 -6.82 11.95 -17.28
C PRO A 87 -6.91 12.73 -18.60
N ASP A 88 -7.34 13.96 -18.53
CA ASP A 88 -7.16 14.94 -19.61
C ASP A 88 -5.70 15.40 -19.68
N ASN A 89 -5.06 15.57 -18.55
CA ASN A 89 -3.64 15.80 -18.40
C ASN A 89 -3.04 14.67 -17.57
N PHE A 90 -2.16 13.87 -18.18
CA PHE A 90 -1.51 12.73 -17.55
C PHE A 90 -0.65 13.13 -16.34
N TRP A 91 0.06 14.25 -16.44
CA TRP A 91 1.02 14.68 -15.42
C TRP A 91 0.32 15.22 -14.18
N ASP A 92 -0.72 16.03 -14.33
CA ASP A 92 -1.54 16.52 -13.22
C ASP A 92 -2.27 15.38 -12.53
N TRP A 93 -2.75 14.41 -13.31
CA TRP A 93 -3.36 13.20 -12.79
C TRP A 93 -2.35 12.36 -12.00
N LEU A 94 -1.12 12.19 -12.50
CA LEU A 94 -0.07 11.43 -11.82
C LEU A 94 0.31 12.10 -10.50
N GLU A 95 0.50 13.42 -10.48
CA GLU A 95 0.75 14.18 -9.25
C GLU A 95 -0.39 14.01 -8.24
N ASN A 96 -1.65 14.15 -8.67
CA ASN A 96 -2.80 13.94 -7.82
C ASN A 96 -2.89 12.51 -7.26
N LEU A 97 -2.58 11.50 -8.07
CA LEU A 97 -2.56 10.10 -7.62
C LEU A 97 -1.55 9.89 -6.47
N PHE A 98 -0.37 10.47 -6.57
CA PHE A 98 0.63 10.41 -5.49
C PHE A 98 0.18 11.20 -4.26
N HIS A 99 -0.42 12.38 -4.43
CA HIS A 99 -0.98 13.14 -3.30
C HIS A 99 -2.07 12.35 -2.55
N GLN A 100 -2.96 11.67 -3.27
CA GLN A 100 -3.97 10.80 -2.64
C GLN A 100 -3.32 9.63 -1.87
N GLY A 101 -2.24 9.06 -2.39
CA GLY A 101 -1.46 8.05 -1.68
C GLY A 101 -0.92 8.55 -0.35
N LEU A 102 -0.30 9.74 -0.35
CA LEU A 102 0.21 10.40 0.87
C LEU A 102 -0.90 10.73 1.87
N ALA A 103 -2.03 11.26 1.38
CA ALA A 103 -3.18 11.57 2.23
C ALA A 103 -3.73 10.32 2.94
N PHE A 104 -3.78 9.18 2.23
CA PHE A 104 -4.12 7.89 2.85
C PHE A 104 -3.13 7.51 3.95
N ASP A 105 -1.84 7.61 3.66
CA ASP A 105 -0.78 7.22 4.57
C ASP A 105 -0.77 8.10 5.84
N ALA A 106 -1.09 9.39 5.71
CA ALA A 106 -1.26 10.31 6.84
C ALA A 106 -2.52 10.03 7.65
N GLN A 107 -3.63 9.67 6.99
CA GLN A 107 -4.90 9.38 7.66
C GLN A 107 -4.89 8.02 8.38
N TYR A 108 -4.14 7.03 7.88
CA TYR A 108 -4.07 5.67 8.40
C TYR A 108 -2.64 5.23 8.76
N PRO A 109 -1.98 5.92 9.72
CA PRO A 109 -0.54 5.73 9.96
C PRO A 109 -0.18 4.30 10.43
N VAL A 110 -1.03 3.66 11.25
CA VAL A 110 -0.79 2.28 11.71
C VAL A 110 -0.89 1.27 10.57
N MET A 111 -1.88 1.45 9.68
CA MET A 111 -2.06 0.61 8.51
C MET A 111 -0.91 0.79 7.51
N ASN A 112 -0.46 2.03 7.30
CA ASN A 112 0.72 2.34 6.50
C ASN A 112 1.98 1.68 7.07
N ARG A 113 2.22 1.79 8.39
CA ARG A 113 3.33 1.13 9.07
C ARG A 113 3.30 -0.40 8.88
N PHE A 114 2.12 -1.00 9.00
CA PHE A 114 1.94 -2.42 8.74
C PHE A 114 2.31 -2.78 7.28
N LEU A 115 1.79 -2.05 6.29
CA LEU A 115 2.06 -2.30 4.87
C LEU A 115 3.55 -2.14 4.55
N TYR A 116 4.21 -1.13 5.11
CA TYR A 116 5.64 -0.94 4.97
C TYR A 116 6.41 -2.14 5.53
N ARG A 117 6.12 -2.55 6.78
CA ARG A 117 6.75 -3.72 7.40
C ARG A 117 6.50 -4.98 6.61
N TYR A 118 5.25 -5.19 6.16
CA TYR A 118 4.90 -6.31 5.27
C TYR A 118 5.80 -6.37 4.03
N SER A 119 6.04 -5.24 3.40
CA SER A 119 6.87 -5.17 2.18
C SER A 119 8.35 -5.53 2.42
N GLN A 120 8.83 -5.41 3.65
CA GLN A 120 10.21 -5.76 4.03
C GLN A 120 10.39 -7.27 4.29
N GLU A 121 9.31 -8.01 4.57
CA GLU A 121 9.37 -9.44 4.93
C GLU A 121 9.43 -10.38 3.72
N LYS A 122 10.25 -10.02 2.71
CA LYS A 122 10.41 -10.76 1.44
C LYS A 122 10.98 -12.18 1.60
N MET A 123 11.53 -12.50 2.77
CA MET A 123 11.98 -13.87 3.10
C MET A 123 10.81 -14.85 3.31
N ILE A 124 9.59 -14.35 3.48
CA ILE A 124 8.36 -15.16 3.52
C ILE A 124 7.92 -15.38 2.07
N PRO A 125 7.90 -16.62 1.53
CA PRO A 125 7.63 -16.87 0.11
C PRO A 125 6.29 -16.29 -0.37
N GLU A 126 5.25 -16.39 0.45
CA GLU A 126 3.92 -15.87 0.14
C GLU A 126 3.91 -14.33 0.10
N VAL A 127 4.70 -13.66 0.95
CA VAL A 127 4.88 -12.20 0.89
C VAL A 127 5.55 -11.82 -0.41
N ALA A 128 6.67 -12.47 -0.75
CA ALA A 128 7.38 -12.21 -2.01
C ALA A 128 6.47 -12.40 -3.23
N LYS A 129 5.68 -13.50 -3.26
CA LYS A 129 4.71 -13.76 -4.33
C LYS A 129 3.62 -12.69 -4.41
N ASN A 130 3.09 -12.27 -3.27
CA ASN A 130 2.08 -11.22 -3.20
C ASN A 130 2.64 -9.88 -3.67
N MET A 131 3.85 -9.52 -3.26
CA MET A 131 4.51 -8.28 -3.70
C MET A 131 4.73 -8.28 -5.21
N ALA A 132 5.21 -9.40 -5.79
CA ALA A 132 5.38 -9.52 -7.25
C ALA A 132 4.06 -9.36 -8.01
N ARG A 133 2.95 -9.91 -7.48
CA ARG A 133 1.61 -9.71 -8.06
C ARG A 133 1.19 -8.24 -8.03
N TYR A 134 1.39 -7.56 -6.91
CA TYR A 134 1.06 -6.13 -6.81
C TYR A 134 1.89 -5.27 -7.75
N ASP A 135 3.18 -5.56 -7.85
CA ASP A 135 4.05 -4.87 -8.78
C ASP A 135 3.56 -5.06 -10.23
N GLN A 136 3.12 -6.26 -10.59
CA GLN A 136 2.56 -6.51 -11.91
C GLN A 136 1.22 -5.81 -12.13
N GLU A 137 0.29 -5.86 -11.17
CA GLU A 137 -1.00 -5.13 -11.22
C GLU A 137 -0.78 -3.62 -11.37
N ALA A 138 0.21 -3.05 -10.69
CA ALA A 138 0.56 -1.64 -10.83
C ALA A 138 1.14 -1.34 -12.23
N VAL A 139 2.02 -2.20 -12.75
CA VAL A 139 2.56 -2.08 -14.11
C VAL A 139 1.44 -2.12 -15.14
N ASP A 140 0.52 -3.07 -15.04
CA ASP A 140 -0.60 -3.22 -15.98
C ASP A 140 -1.51 -1.99 -15.94
N PHE A 141 -1.80 -1.47 -14.73
CA PHE A 141 -2.59 -0.25 -14.53
C PHE A 141 -1.96 0.96 -15.21
N PHE A 142 -0.69 1.28 -14.91
CA PHE A 142 -0.01 2.43 -15.50
C PHE A 142 0.20 2.26 -17.00
N SER A 143 0.56 1.05 -17.47
CA SER A 143 0.76 0.78 -18.90
C SER A 143 -0.50 1.02 -19.71
N SER A 144 -1.68 0.63 -19.17
CA SER A 144 -2.95 0.85 -19.86
C SER A 144 -3.27 2.34 -20.05
N ILE A 145 -3.03 3.16 -19.02
CA ILE A 145 -3.24 4.61 -19.08
C ILE A 145 -2.22 5.26 -20.03
N ILE A 146 -0.95 4.87 -19.93
CA ILE A 146 0.12 5.39 -20.82
C ILE A 146 -0.21 5.08 -22.28
N THR A 147 -0.60 3.85 -22.60
CA THR A 147 -1.01 3.46 -23.97
C THR A 147 -2.14 4.35 -24.47
N GLN A 148 -3.18 4.57 -23.64
CA GLN A 148 -4.28 5.46 -24.01
C GLN A 148 -3.79 6.90 -24.31
N GLN A 149 -2.88 7.44 -23.49
CA GLN A 149 -2.30 8.77 -23.72
C GLN A 149 -1.40 8.83 -24.96
N GLN A 150 -0.71 7.74 -25.29
CA GLN A 150 0.05 7.61 -26.54
C GLN A 150 -0.87 7.58 -27.76
N GLU A 151 -2.00 6.86 -27.69
CA GLU A 151 -3.01 6.82 -28.77
C GLU A 151 -3.61 8.20 -29.04
N GLN A 152 -3.84 8.96 -27.96
CA GLN A 152 -4.30 10.36 -28.04
C GLN A 152 -3.21 11.36 -28.48
N GLY A 153 -1.98 10.90 -28.67
CA GLY A 153 -0.85 11.71 -29.12
C GLY A 153 -0.30 12.69 -28.10
N ARG A 154 -0.56 12.45 -26.79
CA ARG A 154 -0.05 13.26 -25.68
C ARG A 154 1.29 12.79 -25.15
N LEU A 155 1.55 11.47 -25.23
CA LEU A 155 2.84 10.87 -24.90
C LEU A 155 3.50 10.30 -26.15
N LYS A 156 4.84 10.16 -26.11
CA LYS A 156 5.66 9.60 -27.19
C LYS A 156 5.27 8.15 -27.48
N LYS A 157 5.02 7.82 -28.75
CA LYS A 157 4.61 6.46 -29.17
C LYS A 157 5.79 5.51 -29.39
N ASP A 158 6.98 6.02 -29.50
CA ASP A 158 8.23 5.26 -29.67
C ASP A 158 8.80 4.72 -28.35
N LEU A 159 8.21 5.10 -27.22
CA LEU A 159 8.55 4.57 -25.91
C LEU A 159 7.60 3.42 -25.49
N ASP A 160 8.16 2.34 -25.00
CA ASP A 160 7.39 1.21 -24.49
C ASP A 160 6.62 1.59 -23.22
N ALA A 161 5.28 1.44 -23.25
CA ALA A 161 4.40 1.82 -22.14
C ALA A 161 4.71 1.05 -20.84
N THR A 162 5.17 -0.21 -20.96
CA THR A 162 5.53 -1.05 -19.80
C THR A 162 6.81 -0.55 -19.15
N VAL A 163 7.79 -0.14 -19.96
CA VAL A 163 9.06 0.46 -19.49
C VAL A 163 8.75 1.77 -18.76
N MET A 164 7.93 2.64 -19.37
CA MET A 164 7.49 3.90 -18.76
C MET A 164 6.78 3.66 -17.42
N ALA A 165 5.84 2.69 -17.35
CA ALA A 165 5.15 2.31 -16.13
C ALA A 165 6.11 1.84 -15.04
N ARG A 166 7.08 0.98 -15.39
CA ARG A 166 8.10 0.51 -14.44
C ARG A 166 8.98 1.63 -13.90
N LEU A 167 9.36 2.60 -14.74
CA LEU A 167 10.11 3.78 -14.30
C LEU A 167 9.32 4.62 -13.29
N ILE A 168 8.04 4.90 -13.56
CA ILE A 168 7.16 5.65 -12.65
C ILE A 168 7.06 4.94 -11.29
N ILE A 169 6.83 3.62 -11.30
CA ILE A 169 6.70 2.82 -10.08
C ILE A 169 8.03 2.78 -9.31
N GLN A 170 9.15 2.58 -10.01
CA GLN A 170 10.45 2.49 -9.35
C GLN A 170 10.88 3.82 -8.74
N ILE A 171 10.67 4.90 -9.45
CA ILE A 171 10.95 6.25 -8.96
C ILE A 171 10.14 6.56 -7.71
N SER A 172 8.84 6.24 -7.69
CA SER A 172 8.01 6.45 -6.51
C SER A 172 8.46 5.62 -5.29
N LYS A 173 8.90 4.37 -5.50
CA LYS A 173 9.47 3.54 -4.44
C LYS A 173 10.78 4.13 -3.90
N THR A 174 11.69 4.51 -4.78
CA THR A 174 12.97 5.11 -4.40
C THR A 174 12.77 6.43 -3.64
N LEU A 175 11.81 7.25 -4.05
CA LEU A 175 11.47 8.48 -3.36
C LEU A 175 11.01 8.22 -1.94
N LEU A 176 10.11 7.25 -1.75
CA LEU A 176 9.67 6.82 -0.42
C LEU A 176 10.84 6.32 0.44
N GLU A 177 11.68 5.44 -0.11
CA GLU A 177 12.83 4.87 0.61
C GLU A 177 13.86 5.93 1.01
N THR A 178 14.06 6.95 0.16
CA THR A 178 15.05 8.02 0.41
C THR A 178 14.56 9.01 1.47
N LEU A 179 13.27 9.32 1.48
CA LEU A 179 12.68 10.32 2.35
C LEU A 179 12.14 9.76 3.68
N VAL A 180 12.07 8.43 3.79
CA VAL A 180 11.68 7.74 5.03
C VAL A 180 12.94 7.18 5.72
N PRO A 181 13.50 7.87 6.74
CA PRO A 181 14.61 7.31 7.50
C PRO A 181 14.14 6.08 8.26
N ALA A 182 14.71 4.92 7.94
CA ALA A 182 14.33 3.63 8.53
C ALA A 182 14.54 3.55 10.06
N GLU A 183 15.35 4.44 10.67
CA GLU A 183 15.86 4.28 12.03
C GLU A 183 15.50 5.38 13.04
N LYS A 184 14.76 6.43 12.67
CA LYS A 184 14.52 7.58 13.57
C LYS A 184 13.10 7.76 14.07
N ASP A 185 12.22 6.80 13.83
CA ASP A 185 10.84 6.90 14.32
C ASP A 185 10.77 6.56 15.80
N THR A 186 10.78 7.57 16.66
CA THR A 186 10.56 7.42 18.10
C THR A 186 9.12 7.01 18.44
N ASN A 187 8.19 7.14 17.49
CA ASN A 187 6.83 6.65 17.59
C ASN A 187 6.67 5.38 16.74
N PRO A 188 6.66 4.18 17.35
CA PRO A 188 6.59 2.93 16.62
C PRO A 188 5.28 2.73 15.83
N LEU A 189 4.23 3.50 16.12
CA LEU A 189 2.95 3.52 15.39
C LEU A 189 2.78 4.79 14.54
N GLY A 190 3.78 5.66 14.50
CA GLY A 190 3.76 6.86 13.68
C GLY A 190 3.75 6.58 12.17
N PRO A 191 3.46 7.60 11.37
CA PRO A 191 3.50 7.47 9.91
C PRO A 191 4.91 7.09 9.45
N VAL A 192 4.98 6.22 8.44
CA VAL A 192 6.26 5.86 7.82
C VAL A 192 6.88 7.09 7.15
N ILE A 193 6.07 7.93 6.54
CA ILE A 193 6.48 9.19 5.92
C ILE A 193 6.48 10.26 7.01
N GLN A 194 7.62 10.43 7.69
CA GLN A 194 7.91 11.57 8.57
C GLN A 194 8.64 12.68 7.84
N ALA A 195 9.02 12.44 6.60
CA ALA A 195 9.59 13.47 5.78
C ALA A 195 8.64 14.66 5.76
N ASN A 196 9.21 15.82 5.87
CA ASN A 196 8.50 17.06 5.64
C ASN A 196 7.67 16.85 4.35
N GLU A 197 6.35 16.82 4.46
CA GLU A 197 5.43 16.61 3.33
C GLU A 197 5.80 17.53 2.17
N VAL A 198 6.29 18.73 2.48
CA VAL A 198 6.78 19.72 1.53
C VAL A 198 7.99 19.20 0.75
N GLU A 199 8.97 18.58 1.41
CA GLU A 199 10.16 18.02 0.73
C GLU A 199 9.80 16.86 -0.17
N TYR A 200 8.89 16.00 0.26
CA TYR A 200 8.40 14.90 -0.57
C TYR A 200 7.68 15.43 -1.83
N ILE A 201 6.79 16.40 -1.67
CA ILE A 201 6.06 17.01 -2.78
C ILE A 201 7.01 17.71 -3.76
N GLN A 202 8.00 18.43 -3.25
CA GLN A 202 9.01 19.08 -4.09
C GLN A 202 9.83 18.06 -4.90
N ALA A 203 10.29 16.99 -4.24
CA ALA A 203 11.02 15.93 -4.92
C ALA A 203 10.16 15.19 -5.95
N LEU A 204 8.89 14.92 -5.61
CA LEU A 204 7.93 14.32 -6.54
C LEU A 204 7.73 15.19 -7.79
N ARG A 205 7.55 16.49 -7.65
CA ARG A 205 7.41 17.42 -8.78
C ARG A 205 8.64 17.43 -9.66
N GLN A 206 9.85 17.48 -9.08
CA GLN A 206 11.10 17.39 -9.84
C GLN A 206 11.20 16.09 -10.65
N LEU A 207 10.79 14.97 -10.07
CA LEU A 207 10.77 13.68 -10.76
C LEU A 207 9.72 13.64 -11.88
N ILE A 208 8.54 14.21 -11.65
CA ILE A 208 7.51 14.35 -12.69
C ILE A 208 8.03 15.22 -13.83
N ASP A 209 8.70 16.33 -13.57
CA ASP A 209 9.28 17.21 -14.59
C ASP A 209 10.35 16.50 -15.43
N ILE A 210 11.20 15.68 -14.80
CA ILE A 210 12.18 14.84 -15.51
C ILE A 210 11.49 13.84 -16.42
N LEU A 211 10.49 13.12 -15.91
CA LEU A 211 9.71 12.16 -16.69
C LEU A 211 8.98 12.85 -17.84
N LYS A 212 8.35 13.99 -17.57
CA LYS A 212 7.63 14.79 -18.55
C LYS A 212 8.53 15.19 -19.71
N SER A 213 9.71 15.74 -19.44
CA SER A 213 10.66 16.14 -20.49
C SER A 213 11.13 14.97 -21.36
N GLY A 214 11.18 13.74 -20.79
CA GLY A 214 11.55 12.53 -21.51
C GLY A 214 10.41 11.88 -22.30
N MET A 215 9.19 11.92 -21.78
CA MET A 215 8.05 11.10 -22.22
C MET A 215 6.95 11.89 -22.97
N GLU A 216 6.85 13.20 -22.76
CA GLU A 216 5.84 14.04 -23.43
C GLU A 216 6.18 14.23 -24.91
N LYS A 217 5.15 14.25 -25.75
CA LYS A 217 5.33 14.57 -27.16
C LYS A 217 5.46 16.10 -27.30
N ASN A 218 6.54 16.55 -27.91
CA ASN A 218 6.75 17.96 -28.30
C ASN A 218 5.72 18.41 -29.34
#